data_fe180cbcde0bdd1ab037aae17de51124
#
_entry.id   fe180cbcde0bdd1ab037aae17de51124
#
_cell.length_a   1.000
_cell.length_b   1.000
_cell.length_c   1.000
_cell.angle_alpha   90.00
_cell.angle_beta   90.00
_cell.angle_gamma   90.00
#
_symmetry.space_group_name_H-M   'P 1'
#
loop_
_entity.id
_entity.type
_entity.pdbx_description
1 polymer ?
#
loop_
_entity_poly.entity_id
_entity_poly.type
_entity_poly.pdbx_seq_one_letter_code
_entity_poly.pdbx_strand_id
1 'polypeptide(L)'
;VDQISDTLNRFDVTHSFIASEYGYNPTAQVHVASVFTAARRLDHIPKPDLIIQDEAHHCTLNSTWGKILGHFKDVLRIGVTATPRRLSGEPLGDLFDSLIIATPMRQLIQQGVLSDYRMYAPTQVVIKDVKTRAGDYAKDQLAGFMDRPSITGDAVASYRQFASGRRAVAFCVSVAHATHTADAFRAAGFAAAEIDGECAKLDRRRIIQDFRDGRIQVLTSCDLISEGFDLPAIEVGIFLRPTQSLTIWLQQLGRCLRSMPGKQHAYLLDHASNAQRHGLPDEVREWSLDGKEQKKTKQESPCKMCRQCFAVWPLHVKVCGYCGWEFEVKPREVEQKEGELREMTQEELEAMRLRYRDRAQEQGQARSLEALKDIERRRGYKRGWAEIVWKQRQHKQSAFTTRTYLDGRYRPGQ
;
A
#
# COMPACT_ATOMS: atom_id res chain seq x y z
N VAL A 1 18.94 -10.92 -1.49
CA VAL A 1 19.75 -11.93 -2.16
C VAL A 1 19.70 -13.24 -1.38
N ASP A 2 20.12 -13.27 -0.11
CA ASP A 2 20.18 -14.49 0.73
C ASP A 2 18.85 -15.25 0.81
N GLN A 3 17.74 -14.56 1.11
CA GLN A 3 16.42 -15.18 1.25
C GLN A 3 15.93 -15.85 -0.05
N ILE A 4 16.17 -15.22 -1.20
CA ILE A 4 15.82 -15.80 -2.50
C ILE A 4 16.67 -17.02 -2.74
N SER A 5 17.96 -16.96 -2.44
CA SER A 5 18.90 -18.08 -2.55
C SER A 5 18.48 -19.24 -1.65
N ASP A 6 18.16 -18.98 -0.38
CA ASP A 6 17.68 -20.01 0.56
C ASP A 6 16.40 -20.67 0.07
N THR A 7 15.50 -19.89 -0.55
CA THR A 7 14.27 -20.43 -1.13
C THR A 7 14.57 -21.30 -2.34
N LEU A 8 15.40 -20.84 -3.27
CA LEU A 8 15.82 -21.62 -4.44
C LEU A 8 16.48 -22.94 -4.04
N ASN A 9 17.34 -22.90 -3.00
CA ASN A 9 17.99 -24.11 -2.46
C ASN A 9 16.99 -25.12 -1.88
N ARG A 10 15.88 -24.65 -1.25
CA ARG A 10 14.82 -25.56 -0.77
C ARG A 10 14.07 -26.28 -1.88
N PHE A 11 14.08 -25.71 -3.08
CA PHE A 11 13.46 -26.28 -4.27
C PHE A 11 14.49 -26.92 -5.22
N ASP A 12 15.72 -27.12 -4.77
CA ASP A 12 16.83 -27.71 -5.54
C ASP A 12 17.12 -26.97 -6.84
N VAL A 13 16.87 -25.65 -6.88
CA VAL A 13 17.15 -24.80 -8.06
C VAL A 13 18.57 -24.28 -8.00
N THR A 14 19.42 -24.81 -8.86
CA THR A 14 20.82 -24.32 -9.02
C THR A 14 20.82 -22.89 -9.54
N HIS A 15 21.56 -21.99 -8.87
CA HIS A 15 21.63 -20.59 -9.21
C HIS A 15 23.00 -19.99 -8.97
N SER A 16 23.25 -18.82 -9.54
CA SER A 16 24.42 -17.99 -9.31
C SER A 16 24.03 -16.60 -8.85
N PHE A 17 24.99 -15.75 -8.56
CA PHE A 17 24.74 -14.44 -7.99
C PHE A 17 25.31 -13.32 -8.86
N ILE A 18 24.54 -12.23 -8.96
CA ILE A 18 25.03 -10.94 -9.47
C ILE A 18 24.97 -9.96 -8.29
N ALA A 19 25.85 -10.17 -7.33
CA ALA A 19 25.95 -9.41 -6.09
C ALA A 19 27.40 -9.25 -5.65
N SER A 20 27.72 -8.22 -4.84
CA SER A 20 29.11 -7.80 -4.58
C SER A 20 29.94 -8.80 -3.77
N GLU A 21 29.32 -9.58 -2.88
CA GLU A 21 30.02 -10.48 -1.97
C GLU A 21 29.93 -11.96 -2.38
N TYR A 22 29.46 -12.24 -3.61
CA TYR A 22 29.16 -13.60 -4.08
C TYR A 22 29.89 -13.93 -5.37
N GLY A 23 30.19 -15.21 -5.54
CA GLY A 23 30.75 -15.73 -6.79
C GLY A 23 29.75 -15.65 -7.94
N TYR A 24 30.23 -15.26 -9.11
CA TYR A 24 29.43 -15.17 -10.33
C TYR A 24 29.81 -16.29 -11.31
N ASN A 25 28.80 -17.04 -11.74
CA ASN A 25 28.93 -18.03 -12.82
C ASN A 25 28.01 -17.63 -13.99
N PRO A 26 28.57 -17.15 -15.13
CA PRO A 26 27.75 -16.68 -16.25
C PRO A 26 27.00 -17.80 -16.97
N THR A 27 27.35 -19.06 -16.76
CA THR A 27 26.71 -20.22 -17.42
C THR A 27 25.52 -20.77 -16.61
N ALA A 28 25.26 -20.22 -15.40
CA ALA A 28 24.10 -20.63 -14.62
C ALA A 28 22.80 -20.18 -15.30
N GLN A 29 21.78 -21.02 -15.26
CA GLN A 29 20.47 -20.71 -15.86
C GLN A 29 19.68 -19.70 -15.03
N VAL A 30 19.91 -19.65 -13.71
CA VAL A 30 19.23 -18.75 -12.79
C VAL A 30 20.26 -17.86 -12.08
N HIS A 31 19.99 -16.56 -12.06
CA HIS A 31 20.82 -15.58 -11.38
C HIS A 31 20.00 -14.80 -10.33
N VAL A 32 20.46 -14.78 -9.11
CA VAL A 32 19.92 -13.92 -8.06
C VAL A 32 20.71 -12.62 -8.03
N ALA A 33 20.08 -11.52 -8.41
CA ALA A 33 20.75 -10.24 -8.65
C ALA A 33 20.42 -9.19 -7.58
N SER A 34 21.45 -8.48 -7.13
CA SER A 34 21.27 -7.18 -6.49
C SER A 34 21.11 -6.12 -7.58
N VAL A 35 20.06 -5.34 -7.51
CA VAL A 35 19.74 -4.28 -8.49
C VAL A 35 20.90 -3.34 -8.76
N PHE A 36 21.58 -2.88 -7.69
CA PHE A 36 22.71 -1.97 -7.81
C PHE A 36 23.91 -2.61 -8.47
N THR A 37 24.17 -3.90 -8.21
CA THR A 37 25.28 -4.63 -8.81
C THR A 37 24.97 -4.95 -10.27
N ALA A 38 23.77 -5.41 -10.57
CA ALA A 38 23.33 -5.69 -11.93
C ALA A 38 23.40 -4.44 -12.82
N ALA A 39 22.90 -3.29 -12.35
CA ALA A 39 22.95 -2.05 -13.12
C ALA A 39 24.36 -1.53 -13.43
N ARG A 40 25.39 -1.97 -12.71
CA ARG A 40 26.80 -1.63 -12.95
C ARG A 40 27.50 -2.63 -13.86
N ARG A 41 26.92 -3.80 -14.10
CA ARG A 41 27.55 -4.92 -14.83
C ARG A 41 26.73 -5.38 -16.03
N LEU A 42 25.84 -4.54 -16.56
CA LEU A 42 24.88 -4.89 -17.62
C LEU A 42 25.57 -5.56 -18.83
N ASP A 43 26.71 -5.01 -19.27
CA ASP A 43 27.46 -5.53 -20.42
C ASP A 43 28.12 -6.91 -20.18
N HIS A 44 28.18 -7.35 -18.92
CA HIS A 44 28.74 -8.64 -18.52
C HIS A 44 27.67 -9.67 -18.15
N ILE A 45 26.39 -9.30 -18.20
CA ILE A 45 25.27 -10.18 -17.90
C ILE A 45 24.73 -10.71 -19.23
N PRO A 46 24.70 -12.04 -19.43
CA PRO A 46 24.04 -12.61 -20.60
C PRO A 46 22.59 -12.14 -20.71
N LYS A 47 22.10 -11.93 -21.93
CA LYS A 47 20.69 -11.55 -22.12
C LYS A 47 19.79 -12.64 -21.53
N PRO A 48 18.97 -12.35 -20.50
CA PRO A 48 18.06 -13.33 -19.93
C PRO A 48 16.83 -13.52 -20.81
N ASP A 49 16.16 -14.66 -20.69
CA ASP A 49 14.85 -14.89 -21.30
C ASP A 49 13.71 -14.29 -20.44
N LEU A 50 13.92 -14.24 -19.13
CA LEU A 50 12.94 -13.76 -18.15
C LEU A 50 13.63 -12.94 -17.04
N ILE A 51 13.02 -11.80 -16.70
CA ILE A 51 13.38 -11.00 -15.53
C ILE A 51 12.21 -11.04 -14.54
N ILE A 52 12.46 -11.55 -13.32
CA ILE A 52 11.51 -11.49 -12.22
C ILE A 52 11.96 -10.38 -11.27
N GLN A 53 11.07 -9.43 -11.03
CA GLN A 53 11.32 -8.27 -10.17
C GLN A 53 10.53 -8.40 -8.88
N ASP A 54 11.24 -8.57 -7.77
CA ASP A 54 10.63 -8.45 -6.46
C ASP A 54 10.44 -6.98 -6.08
N GLU A 55 9.40 -6.68 -5.30
CA GLU A 55 8.98 -5.33 -4.92
C GLU A 55 8.84 -4.39 -6.13
N ALA A 56 8.15 -4.87 -7.17
CA ALA A 56 8.03 -4.20 -8.46
C ALA A 56 7.44 -2.76 -8.37
N HIS A 57 6.78 -2.42 -7.27
CA HIS A 57 6.28 -1.06 -7.03
C HIS A 57 7.39 -0.01 -6.88
N HIS A 58 8.65 -0.41 -6.62
CA HIS A 58 9.81 0.48 -6.65
C HIS A 58 10.37 0.75 -8.04
N CYS A 59 9.95 -0.02 -9.04
CA CYS A 59 10.47 0.13 -10.40
C CYS A 59 9.94 1.40 -11.06
N THR A 60 10.83 2.34 -11.42
CA THR A 60 10.52 3.50 -12.26
C THR A 60 11.46 3.56 -13.45
N LEU A 61 11.02 4.17 -14.55
CA LEU A 61 11.85 4.32 -15.76
C LEU A 61 13.16 5.06 -15.49
N ASN A 62 13.15 6.02 -14.58
CA ASN A 62 14.30 6.86 -14.24
C ASN A 62 15.17 6.31 -13.10
N SER A 63 14.84 5.12 -12.57
CA SER A 63 15.57 4.48 -11.47
C SER A 63 16.66 3.54 -11.96
N THR A 64 17.39 2.96 -11.00
CA THR A 64 18.34 1.85 -11.26
C THR A 64 17.66 0.67 -11.96
N TRP A 65 16.40 0.38 -11.62
CA TRP A 65 15.57 -0.59 -12.33
C TRP A 65 15.33 -0.22 -13.78
N GLY A 66 15.01 1.05 -14.05
CA GLY A 66 14.81 1.53 -15.42
C GLY A 66 16.02 1.34 -16.31
N LYS A 67 17.25 1.46 -15.77
CA LYS A 67 18.49 1.16 -16.51
C LYS A 67 18.56 -0.32 -16.93
N ILE A 68 18.26 -1.24 -16.00
CA ILE A 68 18.26 -2.69 -16.28
C ILE A 68 17.21 -3.02 -17.33
N LEU A 69 15.99 -2.53 -17.15
CA LEU A 69 14.87 -2.78 -18.07
C LEU A 69 15.08 -2.14 -19.45
N GLY A 70 15.71 -0.96 -19.48
CA GLY A 70 16.07 -0.28 -20.71
C GLY A 70 17.17 -0.99 -21.50
N HIS A 71 18.11 -1.66 -20.81
CA HIS A 71 19.14 -2.48 -21.45
C HIS A 71 18.56 -3.77 -22.04
N PHE A 72 17.67 -4.44 -21.30
CA PHE A 72 17.01 -5.69 -21.70
C PHE A 72 15.57 -5.42 -22.20
N LYS A 73 15.41 -4.65 -23.28
CA LYS A 73 14.07 -4.16 -23.74
C LYS A 73 13.12 -5.28 -24.15
N ASP A 74 13.62 -6.31 -24.82
CA ASP A 74 12.81 -7.38 -25.45
C ASP A 74 12.78 -8.66 -24.59
N VAL A 75 12.88 -8.53 -23.28
CA VAL A 75 12.88 -9.65 -22.33
C VAL A 75 11.53 -9.71 -21.62
N LEU A 76 11.01 -10.93 -21.46
CA LEU A 76 9.79 -11.14 -20.68
C LEU A 76 9.99 -10.67 -19.23
N ARG A 77 8.98 -9.99 -18.68
CA ARG A 77 9.05 -9.38 -17.32
C ARG A 77 7.91 -9.82 -16.46
N ILE A 78 8.22 -10.21 -15.24
CA ILE A 78 7.24 -10.48 -14.19
C ILE A 78 7.59 -9.59 -13.00
N GLY A 79 6.69 -8.69 -12.64
CA GLY A 79 6.79 -7.90 -11.42
C GLY A 79 5.97 -8.54 -10.29
N VAL A 80 6.58 -8.78 -9.15
CA VAL A 80 5.90 -9.29 -7.94
C VAL A 80 5.85 -8.18 -6.91
N THR A 81 4.70 -7.94 -6.34
CA THR A 81 4.53 -6.96 -5.25
C THR A 81 3.27 -7.26 -4.45
N ALA A 82 3.32 -7.03 -3.14
CA ALA A 82 2.13 -7.08 -2.29
C ALA A 82 1.19 -5.88 -2.52
N THR A 83 1.72 -4.78 -3.08
CA THR A 83 0.99 -3.53 -3.29
C THR A 83 1.35 -2.93 -4.64
N PRO A 84 0.57 -3.15 -5.70
CA PRO A 84 0.87 -2.65 -7.05
C PRO A 84 0.58 -1.14 -7.16
N ARG A 85 1.20 -0.35 -6.29
CA ARG A 85 1.04 1.11 -6.25
C ARG A 85 2.34 1.77 -5.81
N ARG A 86 2.79 2.77 -6.55
CA ARG A 86 3.95 3.59 -6.20
C ARG A 86 3.57 4.69 -5.22
N LEU A 87 4.47 5.00 -4.29
CA LEU A 87 4.34 6.16 -3.39
C LEU A 87 4.27 7.48 -4.15
N SER A 88 5.02 7.59 -5.24
CA SER A 88 5.05 8.77 -6.13
C SER A 88 3.74 8.98 -6.90
N GLY A 89 2.85 7.98 -6.96
CA GLY A 89 1.63 8.03 -7.77
C GLY A 89 1.86 7.79 -9.27
N GLU A 90 3.10 7.53 -9.71
CA GLU A 90 3.40 7.19 -11.10
C GLU A 90 2.77 5.85 -11.49
N PRO A 91 2.27 5.68 -12.73
CA PRO A 91 1.65 4.45 -13.18
C PRO A 91 2.65 3.30 -13.28
N LEU A 92 2.25 2.09 -12.88
CA LEU A 92 3.01 0.87 -13.13
C LEU A 92 2.85 0.39 -14.58
N GLY A 93 1.80 0.84 -15.27
CA GLY A 93 1.52 0.54 -16.66
C GLY A 93 2.59 1.02 -17.65
N ASP A 94 3.50 1.90 -17.22
CA ASP A 94 4.68 2.28 -18.01
C ASP A 94 5.71 1.14 -18.16
N LEU A 95 5.64 0.13 -17.29
CA LEU A 95 6.59 -0.99 -17.24
C LEU A 95 5.95 -2.36 -17.41
N PHE A 96 4.65 -2.50 -17.09
CA PHE A 96 3.90 -3.75 -17.11
C PHE A 96 2.60 -3.59 -17.88
N ASP A 97 2.31 -4.53 -18.78
CA ASP A 97 1.14 -4.49 -19.66
C ASP A 97 -0.12 -5.05 -18.99
N SER A 98 0.04 -5.93 -17.99
CA SER A 98 -1.05 -6.64 -17.34
C SER A 98 -0.87 -6.72 -15.83
N LEU A 99 -1.98 -6.66 -15.10
CA LEU A 99 -2.03 -6.84 -13.66
C LEU A 99 -2.81 -8.12 -13.32
N ILE A 100 -2.13 -9.06 -12.68
CA ILE A 100 -2.75 -10.27 -12.15
C ILE A 100 -2.88 -10.11 -10.64
N ILE A 101 -4.12 -10.09 -10.16
CA ILE A 101 -4.41 -10.00 -8.73
C ILE A 101 -4.44 -11.41 -8.16
N ALA A 102 -3.56 -11.66 -7.20
CA ALA A 102 -3.52 -12.92 -6.45
C ALA A 102 -4.72 -13.06 -5.49
N THR A 103 -4.77 -14.18 -4.78
CA THR A 103 -5.83 -14.46 -3.79
C THR A 103 -5.96 -13.34 -2.76
N PRO A 104 -7.17 -12.78 -2.54
CA PRO A 104 -7.40 -11.73 -1.56
C PRO A 104 -7.01 -12.15 -0.14
N MET A 105 -6.53 -11.20 0.68
CA MET A 105 -6.05 -11.45 2.04
C MET A 105 -7.11 -12.14 2.92
N ARG A 106 -8.39 -11.76 2.81
CA ARG A 106 -9.50 -12.41 3.53
C ARG A 106 -9.59 -13.91 3.22
N GLN A 107 -9.43 -14.28 1.96
CA GLN A 107 -9.47 -15.69 1.54
C GLN A 107 -8.23 -16.45 2.04
N LEU A 108 -7.04 -15.81 2.04
CA LEU A 108 -5.82 -16.40 2.60
C LEU A 108 -5.95 -16.66 4.11
N ILE A 109 -6.62 -15.76 4.85
CA ILE A 109 -6.94 -15.95 6.27
C ILE A 109 -7.91 -17.13 6.44
N GLN A 110 -8.97 -17.20 5.63
CA GLN A 110 -9.94 -18.31 5.68
C GLN A 110 -9.30 -19.68 5.37
N GLN A 111 -8.30 -19.68 4.49
CA GLN A 111 -7.53 -20.88 4.13
C GLN A 111 -6.43 -21.23 5.15
N GLY A 112 -6.20 -20.41 6.18
CA GLY A 112 -5.15 -20.61 7.18
C GLY A 112 -3.73 -20.31 6.66
N VAL A 113 -3.57 -19.77 5.46
CA VAL A 113 -2.27 -19.33 4.90
C VAL A 113 -1.75 -18.11 5.66
N LEU A 114 -2.66 -17.21 6.04
CA LEU A 114 -2.40 -16.11 6.95
C LEU A 114 -3.14 -16.32 8.27
N SER A 115 -2.58 -15.79 9.36
CA SER A 115 -3.25 -15.79 10.66
C SER A 115 -4.43 -14.82 10.65
N ASP A 116 -5.50 -15.19 11.35
CA ASP A 116 -6.53 -14.23 11.72
C ASP A 116 -5.95 -13.12 12.63
N TYR A 117 -6.68 -12.04 12.85
CA TYR A 117 -6.17 -10.91 13.62
C TYR A 117 -7.20 -10.31 14.57
N ARG A 118 -6.69 -9.67 15.62
CA ARG A 118 -7.44 -8.80 16.51
C ARG A 118 -6.78 -7.42 16.50
N MET A 119 -7.53 -6.43 16.05
CA MET A 119 -7.01 -5.05 15.94
C MET A 119 -7.62 -4.16 17.03
N TYR A 120 -6.75 -3.40 17.69
CA TYR A 120 -7.10 -2.43 18.72
C TYR A 120 -6.46 -1.08 18.39
N ALA A 121 -7.22 0.00 18.61
CA ALA A 121 -6.74 1.37 18.43
C ALA A 121 -7.02 2.20 19.70
N PRO A 122 -6.30 1.97 20.79
CA PRO A 122 -6.59 2.58 22.07
C PRO A 122 -6.35 4.10 22.08
N THR A 123 -5.46 4.58 21.21
CA THR A 123 -5.09 5.99 21.11
C THR A 123 -5.54 6.54 19.76
N GLN A 124 -6.22 7.69 19.76
CA GLN A 124 -6.53 8.44 18.54
C GLN A 124 -5.52 9.57 18.38
N VAL A 125 -4.64 9.42 17.40
CA VAL A 125 -3.65 10.44 17.06
C VAL A 125 -4.17 11.31 15.92
N VAL A 126 -4.44 12.57 16.20
CA VAL A 126 -4.78 13.56 15.19
C VAL A 126 -3.52 14.29 14.79
N ILE A 127 -3.03 14.00 13.56
CA ILE A 127 -1.85 14.64 12.99
C ILE A 127 -2.31 15.91 12.28
N LYS A 128 -1.89 17.07 12.81
CA LYS A 128 -2.12 18.38 12.19
C LYS A 128 -0.77 18.98 11.80
N ASP A 129 -0.74 19.70 10.67
CA ASP A 129 0.38 20.54 10.24
C ASP A 129 1.70 19.82 9.92
N VAL A 130 1.68 18.48 9.71
CA VAL A 130 2.83 17.72 9.24
C VAL A 130 2.85 17.70 7.72
N LYS A 131 3.97 18.16 7.13
CA LYS A 131 4.16 18.18 5.67
C LYS A 131 4.28 16.75 5.11
N THR A 132 3.86 16.59 3.86
CA THR A 132 4.05 15.35 3.10
C THR A 132 5.26 15.49 2.19
N ARG A 133 6.17 14.49 2.20
CA ARG A 133 7.32 14.38 1.30
C ARG A 133 7.31 12.98 0.67
N ALA A 134 7.49 12.91 -0.65
CA ALA A 134 7.52 11.64 -1.41
C ALA A 134 6.32 10.68 -1.12
N GLY A 135 5.13 11.24 -0.90
CA GLY A 135 3.91 10.47 -0.67
C GLY A 135 3.68 9.97 0.77
N ASP A 136 4.55 10.32 1.73
CA ASP A 136 4.34 10.05 3.15
C ASP A 136 4.65 11.28 4.02
N TYR A 137 4.36 11.21 5.31
CA TYR A 137 4.68 12.29 6.27
C TYR A 137 6.18 12.55 6.35
N ALA A 138 6.56 13.82 6.51
CA ALA A 138 7.95 14.21 6.76
C ALA A 138 8.41 13.64 8.12
N LYS A 139 9.41 12.72 8.08
CA LYS A 139 9.85 11.94 9.25
C LYS A 139 10.35 12.80 10.39
N ASP A 140 11.08 13.88 10.08
CA ASP A 140 11.62 14.84 11.03
C ASP A 140 10.52 15.50 11.88
N GLN A 141 9.44 15.94 11.24
CA GLN A 141 8.29 16.54 11.92
C GLN A 141 7.46 15.52 12.68
N LEU A 142 7.30 14.34 12.10
CA LEU A 142 6.53 13.26 12.68
C LEU A 142 7.21 12.69 13.94
N ALA A 143 8.55 12.58 13.95
CA ALA A 143 9.32 12.08 15.08
C ALA A 143 9.05 12.90 16.35
N GLY A 144 9.13 14.23 16.29
CA GLY A 144 8.86 15.11 17.42
C GLY A 144 7.39 15.04 17.93
N PHE A 145 6.48 14.60 17.06
CA PHE A 145 5.07 14.43 17.44
C PHE A 145 4.80 13.08 18.10
N MET A 146 5.40 12.01 17.61
CA MET A 146 5.14 10.63 18.05
C MET A 146 6.05 10.16 19.18
N ASP A 147 7.26 10.69 19.29
CA ASP A 147 8.23 10.36 20.34
C ASP A 147 7.89 11.13 21.63
N ARG A 148 6.76 10.79 22.22
CA ARG A 148 6.26 11.37 23.47
C ARG A 148 6.03 10.29 24.51
N PRO A 149 6.38 10.52 25.78
CA PRO A 149 6.21 9.56 26.86
C PRO A 149 4.76 9.03 27.00
N SER A 150 3.76 9.86 26.70
CA SER A 150 2.36 9.44 26.70
C SER A 150 2.04 8.37 25.68
N ILE A 151 2.52 8.53 24.43
CA ILE A 151 2.26 7.56 23.33
C ILE A 151 3.03 6.27 23.58
N THR A 152 4.30 6.38 23.98
CA THR A 152 5.14 5.22 24.31
C THR A 152 4.61 4.47 25.54
N GLY A 153 4.14 5.18 26.57
CA GLY A 153 3.52 4.60 27.76
C GLY A 153 2.23 3.87 27.44
N ASP A 154 1.38 4.44 26.58
CA ASP A 154 0.16 3.82 26.07
C ASP A 154 0.45 2.53 25.30
N ALA A 155 1.55 2.49 24.52
CA ALA A 155 1.98 1.29 23.80
C ALA A 155 2.37 0.16 24.75
N VAL A 156 3.12 0.45 25.81
CA VAL A 156 3.51 -0.51 26.85
C VAL A 156 2.27 -1.01 27.61
N ALA A 157 1.34 -0.10 28.00
CA ALA A 157 0.11 -0.45 28.69
C ALA A 157 -0.77 -1.36 27.82
N SER A 158 -0.94 -1.01 26.54
CA SER A 158 -1.73 -1.80 25.58
C SER A 158 -1.13 -3.17 25.35
N TYR A 159 0.20 -3.27 25.19
CA TYR A 159 0.86 -4.56 25.07
C TYR A 159 0.62 -5.42 26.31
N ARG A 160 0.78 -4.84 27.51
CA ARG A 160 0.55 -5.54 28.78
C ARG A 160 -0.89 -6.06 28.88
N GLN A 161 -1.87 -5.26 28.44
CA GLN A 161 -3.28 -5.60 28.52
C GLN A 161 -3.71 -6.65 27.51
N PHE A 162 -3.28 -6.53 26.23
CA PHE A 162 -3.85 -7.32 25.15
C PHE A 162 -2.95 -8.45 24.67
N ALA A 163 -1.63 -8.36 24.90
CA ALA A 163 -0.68 -9.20 24.19
C ALA A 163 0.56 -9.59 25.02
N SER A 164 0.51 -9.47 26.36
CA SER A 164 1.64 -9.78 27.24
C SER A 164 2.19 -11.18 27.00
N GLY A 165 3.52 -11.32 27.01
CA GLY A 165 4.22 -12.58 26.81
C GLY A 165 4.38 -13.02 25.36
N ARG A 166 3.80 -12.31 24.38
CA ARG A 166 3.91 -12.61 22.94
C ARG A 166 5.04 -11.81 22.30
N ARG A 167 5.63 -12.37 21.23
CA ARG A 167 6.66 -11.67 20.46
C ARG A 167 6.08 -10.52 19.67
N ALA A 168 6.54 -9.30 19.98
CA ALA A 168 6.04 -8.07 19.41
C ALA A 168 7.09 -7.34 18.60
N VAL A 169 6.64 -6.66 17.54
CA VAL A 169 7.44 -5.66 16.83
C VAL A 169 6.74 -4.31 16.91
N ALA A 170 7.49 -3.29 17.35
CA ALA A 170 7.05 -1.90 17.36
C ALA A 170 7.65 -1.16 16.15
N PHE A 171 6.77 -0.63 15.29
CA PHE A 171 7.14 0.14 14.11
C PHE A 171 7.23 1.62 14.48
N CYS A 172 8.44 2.15 14.61
CA CYS A 172 8.73 3.50 15.08
C CYS A 172 9.02 4.47 13.92
N VAL A 173 8.96 5.78 14.19
CA VAL A 173 9.16 6.84 13.20
C VAL A 173 10.64 7.12 12.94
N SER A 174 11.47 7.05 13.99
CA SER A 174 12.91 7.34 13.95
C SER A 174 13.68 6.34 14.80
N VAL A 175 15.00 6.31 14.64
CA VAL A 175 15.88 5.48 15.48
C VAL A 175 15.77 5.89 16.94
N ALA A 176 15.82 7.19 17.25
CA ALA A 176 15.65 7.68 18.61
C ALA A 176 14.31 7.24 19.24
N HIS A 177 13.20 7.31 18.46
CA HIS A 177 11.90 6.82 18.91
C HIS A 177 11.92 5.29 19.17
N ALA A 178 12.62 4.52 18.34
CA ALA A 178 12.76 3.08 18.54
C ALA A 178 13.54 2.78 19.84
N THR A 179 14.63 3.50 20.10
CA THR A 179 15.43 3.38 21.34
C THR A 179 14.59 3.74 22.56
N HIS A 180 13.93 4.91 22.58
CA HIS A 180 13.05 5.32 23.69
C HIS A 180 11.90 4.34 23.94
N THR A 181 11.34 3.78 22.88
CA THR A 181 10.31 2.75 22.99
C THR A 181 10.86 1.47 23.61
N ALA A 182 12.03 1.00 23.17
CA ALA A 182 12.70 -0.17 23.78
C ALA A 182 13.01 0.06 25.25
N ASP A 183 13.51 1.26 25.62
CA ASP A 183 13.78 1.64 27.02
C ASP A 183 12.52 1.60 27.88
N ALA A 184 11.40 2.13 27.36
CA ALA A 184 10.13 2.10 28.08
C ALA A 184 9.63 0.67 28.33
N PHE A 185 9.79 -0.24 27.34
CA PHE A 185 9.44 -1.65 27.53
C PHE A 185 10.39 -2.31 28.54
N ARG A 186 11.70 -2.03 28.50
CA ARG A 186 12.68 -2.52 29.50
C ARG A 186 12.35 -2.03 30.92
N ALA A 187 12.03 -0.74 31.07
CA ALA A 187 11.61 -0.17 32.34
C ALA A 187 10.32 -0.79 32.90
N ALA A 188 9.45 -1.26 32.01
CA ALA A 188 8.23 -1.97 32.39
C ALA A 188 8.41 -3.47 32.66
N GLY A 189 9.64 -3.99 32.60
CA GLY A 189 10.02 -5.38 32.91
C GLY A 189 9.96 -6.35 31.72
N PHE A 190 9.82 -5.85 30.47
CA PHE A 190 9.84 -6.68 29.27
C PHE A 190 11.23 -6.74 28.62
N ALA A 191 11.65 -7.90 28.16
CA ALA A 191 12.89 -8.03 27.38
C ALA A 191 12.70 -7.36 26.01
N ALA A 192 13.35 -6.21 25.80
CA ALA A 192 13.21 -5.42 24.57
C ALA A 192 14.56 -5.01 24.01
N ALA A 193 14.65 -4.98 22.67
CA ALA A 193 15.81 -4.49 21.94
C ALA A 193 15.38 -3.65 20.75
N GLU A 194 16.19 -2.69 20.37
CA GLU A 194 16.07 -1.95 19.12
C GLU A 194 16.93 -2.58 18.00
N ILE A 195 16.47 -2.37 16.76
CA ILE A 195 17.20 -2.74 15.57
C ILE A 195 17.05 -1.66 14.52
N ASP A 196 18.16 -1.18 13.97
CA ASP A 196 18.20 -0.14 12.96
C ASP A 196 19.15 -0.47 11.79
N GLY A 197 19.29 0.46 10.85
CA GLY A 197 20.16 0.33 9.68
C GLY A 197 21.65 0.36 10.01
N GLU A 198 22.03 1.00 11.12
CA GLU A 198 23.43 1.18 11.56
C GLU A 198 23.93 0.03 12.44
N CYS A 199 23.00 -0.82 12.93
CA CYS A 199 23.33 -1.99 13.72
C CYS A 199 24.29 -2.93 12.95
N ALA A 200 25.44 -3.28 13.56
CA ALA A 200 26.42 -4.17 12.96
C ALA A 200 25.80 -5.52 12.55
N LYS A 201 26.24 -6.08 11.42
CA LYS A 201 25.67 -7.30 10.84
C LYS A 201 25.63 -8.49 11.82
N LEU A 202 26.64 -8.61 12.67
CA LEU A 202 26.71 -9.66 13.69
C LEU A 202 25.73 -9.43 14.84
N ASP A 203 25.65 -8.20 15.36
CA ASP A 203 24.72 -7.85 16.45
C ASP A 203 23.28 -7.99 16.00
N ARG A 204 22.99 -7.55 14.77
CA ARG A 204 21.68 -7.73 14.15
C ARG A 204 21.27 -9.20 14.07
N ARG A 205 22.17 -10.09 13.63
CA ARG A 205 21.91 -11.54 13.60
C ARG A 205 21.63 -12.09 14.99
N ARG A 206 22.41 -11.66 16.02
CA ARG A 206 22.22 -12.06 17.40
C ARG A 206 20.86 -11.60 17.93
N ILE A 207 20.51 -10.33 17.78
CA ILE A 207 19.22 -9.77 18.22
C ILE A 207 18.04 -10.54 17.59
N ILE A 208 18.12 -10.84 16.28
CA ILE A 208 17.08 -11.60 15.59
C ILE A 208 16.99 -13.03 16.12
N GLN A 209 18.13 -13.67 16.38
CA GLN A 209 18.13 -15.01 16.95
C GLN A 209 17.53 -14.99 18.36
N ASP A 210 17.89 -14.01 19.19
CA ASP A 210 17.34 -13.83 20.54
C ASP A 210 15.83 -13.56 20.52
N PHE A 211 15.35 -12.80 19.51
CA PHE A 211 13.94 -12.59 19.29
C PHE A 211 13.22 -13.87 18.79
N ARG A 212 13.86 -14.63 17.91
CA ARG A 212 13.36 -15.91 17.42
C ARG A 212 13.20 -16.95 18.53
N ASP A 213 14.16 -16.98 19.44
CA ASP A 213 14.20 -17.90 20.58
C ASP A 213 13.35 -17.42 21.78
N GLY A 214 12.73 -16.23 21.68
CA GLY A 214 11.87 -15.67 22.72
C GLY A 214 12.65 -15.03 23.90
N ARG A 215 13.98 -14.90 23.82
CA ARG A 215 14.80 -14.16 24.80
C ARG A 215 14.51 -12.65 24.73
N ILE A 216 14.21 -12.14 23.55
CA ILE A 216 13.67 -10.80 23.35
C ILE A 216 12.18 -10.92 23.03
N GLN A 217 11.34 -10.24 23.79
CA GLN A 217 9.89 -10.22 23.63
C GLN A 217 9.43 -9.11 22.70
N VAL A 218 10.05 -7.93 22.79
CA VAL A 218 9.68 -6.75 22.01
C VAL A 218 10.87 -6.26 21.22
N LEU A 219 10.72 -6.22 19.90
CA LEU A 219 11.70 -5.66 18.99
C LEU A 219 11.18 -4.31 18.49
N THR A 220 11.93 -3.24 18.67
CA THR A 220 11.59 -1.92 18.15
C THR A 220 12.43 -1.60 16.92
N SER A 221 11.83 -0.98 15.91
CA SER A 221 12.56 -0.67 14.67
C SER A 221 12.00 0.54 13.94
N CYS A 222 12.92 1.25 13.28
CA CYS A 222 12.60 2.29 12.31
C CYS A 222 13.00 1.80 10.91
N ASP A 223 12.03 1.76 9.97
CA ASP A 223 12.18 1.43 8.54
C ASP A 223 12.70 0.02 8.18
N LEU A 224 13.56 -0.59 8.97
CA LEU A 224 14.27 -1.83 8.63
C LEU A 224 13.32 -3.03 8.41
N ILE A 225 12.20 -3.03 9.11
CA ILE A 225 11.23 -4.14 9.11
C ILE A 225 10.21 -4.00 7.98
N SER A 226 10.17 -2.84 7.31
CA SER A 226 9.22 -2.59 6.22
C SER A 226 9.58 -3.32 4.93
N GLU A 227 10.87 -3.51 4.60
CA GLU A 227 11.29 -4.07 3.32
C GLU A 227 12.39 -5.13 3.45
N GLY A 228 12.16 -6.31 2.85
CA GLY A 228 13.18 -7.32 2.58
C GLY A 228 13.84 -8.00 3.79
N PHE A 229 13.44 -7.68 5.02
CA PHE A 229 14.07 -8.22 6.22
C PHE A 229 13.35 -9.50 6.71
N ASP A 230 14.11 -10.59 6.87
CA ASP A 230 13.54 -11.85 7.36
C ASP A 230 13.39 -11.84 8.88
N LEU A 231 12.24 -11.36 9.32
CA LEU A 231 11.83 -11.56 10.70
C LEU A 231 11.09 -12.87 10.86
N PRO A 232 11.32 -13.59 11.95
CA PRO A 232 10.48 -14.69 12.35
C PRO A 232 9.04 -14.21 12.51
N ALA A 233 8.08 -15.11 12.44
CA ALA A 233 6.68 -14.75 12.55
C ALA A 233 6.40 -13.94 13.82
N ILE A 234 5.76 -12.80 13.63
CA ILE A 234 5.42 -11.82 14.65
C ILE A 234 4.03 -12.13 15.17
N GLU A 235 3.83 -12.17 16.49
CA GLU A 235 2.51 -12.36 17.08
C GLU A 235 1.80 -11.02 17.32
N VAL A 236 2.56 -9.94 17.56
CA VAL A 236 2.04 -8.62 17.89
C VAL A 236 2.70 -7.54 17.04
N GLY A 237 1.90 -6.75 16.34
CA GLY A 237 2.34 -5.51 15.70
C GLY A 237 1.93 -4.30 16.55
N ILE A 238 2.88 -3.47 16.93
CA ILE A 238 2.65 -2.20 17.64
C ILE A 238 2.97 -1.06 16.67
N PHE A 239 1.95 -0.36 16.19
CA PHE A 239 2.12 0.65 15.16
C PHE A 239 2.21 2.03 15.80
N LEU A 240 3.44 2.54 15.89
CA LEU A 240 3.77 3.86 16.42
C LEU A 240 4.18 4.86 15.31
N ARG A 241 4.12 4.42 14.05
CA ARG A 241 4.40 5.25 12.90
C ARG A 241 3.11 5.52 12.11
N PRO A 242 2.57 6.74 12.20
CA PRO A 242 1.56 7.19 11.26
C PRO A 242 2.14 7.23 9.84
N THR A 243 1.36 6.75 8.88
CA THR A 243 1.76 6.80 7.47
C THR A 243 0.60 7.23 6.58
N GLN A 244 0.90 7.95 5.49
CA GLN A 244 -0.03 8.21 4.39
C GLN A 244 0.05 7.13 3.32
N SER A 245 1.08 6.29 3.39
CA SER A 245 1.32 5.22 2.45
C SER A 245 0.55 3.96 2.80
N LEU A 246 -0.42 3.62 1.95
CA LEU A 246 -1.10 2.33 2.02
C LEU A 246 -0.12 1.16 1.87
N THR A 247 0.91 1.32 1.04
CA THR A 247 1.96 0.30 0.82
C THR A 247 2.69 -0.03 2.12
N ILE A 248 3.19 0.99 2.83
CA ILE A 248 3.88 0.80 4.11
C ILE A 248 2.95 0.13 5.13
N TRP A 249 1.70 0.59 5.21
CA TRP A 249 0.71 0.00 6.10
C TRP A 249 0.49 -1.49 5.83
N LEU A 250 0.25 -1.86 4.57
CA LEU A 250 0.01 -3.26 4.19
C LEU A 250 1.25 -4.15 4.34
N GLN A 251 2.45 -3.62 4.10
CA GLN A 251 3.70 -4.35 4.33
C GLN A 251 3.90 -4.67 5.82
N GLN A 252 3.69 -3.69 6.71
CA GLN A 252 3.78 -3.89 8.15
C GLN A 252 2.75 -4.92 8.64
N LEU A 253 1.50 -4.81 8.19
CA LEU A 253 0.46 -5.78 8.47
C LEU A 253 0.80 -7.18 7.96
N GLY A 254 1.29 -7.29 6.73
CA GLY A 254 1.69 -8.56 6.13
C GLY A 254 2.77 -9.29 6.95
N ARG A 255 3.67 -8.57 7.59
CA ARG A 255 4.65 -9.16 8.54
C ARG A 255 3.97 -9.77 9.75
N CYS A 256 2.96 -9.08 10.29
CA CYS A 256 2.23 -9.54 11.47
C CYS A 256 1.27 -10.70 11.16
N LEU A 257 0.75 -10.80 9.95
CA LEU A 257 -0.24 -11.80 9.58
C LEU A 257 0.35 -13.14 9.12
N ARG A 258 1.67 -13.28 9.01
CA ARG A 258 2.31 -14.58 8.70
C ARG A 258 1.89 -15.63 9.71
N SER A 259 1.47 -16.79 9.21
CA SER A 259 1.13 -17.92 10.04
C SER A 259 2.37 -18.58 10.66
N MET A 260 2.21 -19.15 11.84
CA MET A 260 3.21 -19.98 12.52
C MET A 260 2.52 -20.99 13.44
N PRO A 261 3.16 -22.11 13.74
CA PRO A 261 2.63 -23.08 14.71
C PRO A 261 2.26 -22.44 16.03
N GLY A 262 1.07 -22.71 16.55
CA GLY A 262 0.57 -22.18 17.83
C GLY A 262 0.01 -20.76 17.81
N LYS A 263 0.14 -20.00 16.71
CA LYS A 263 -0.42 -18.68 16.58
C LYS A 263 -1.86 -18.73 16.10
N GLN A 264 -2.81 -18.43 16.96
CA GLN A 264 -4.22 -18.34 16.62
C GLN A 264 -4.60 -17.02 15.95
N HIS A 265 -4.07 -15.90 16.48
CA HIS A 265 -4.35 -14.55 15.97
C HIS A 265 -3.09 -13.72 15.99
N ALA A 266 -3.02 -12.75 15.08
CA ALA A 266 -2.12 -11.60 15.20
C ALA A 266 -2.81 -10.50 16.04
N TYR A 267 -2.09 -9.91 16.97
CA TYR A 267 -2.55 -8.75 17.73
C TYR A 267 -1.99 -7.49 17.08
N LEU A 268 -2.86 -6.59 16.65
CA LEU A 268 -2.48 -5.37 15.94
C LEU A 268 -2.88 -4.17 16.81
N LEU A 269 -1.89 -3.49 17.40
CA LEU A 269 -2.08 -2.36 18.30
C LEU A 269 -1.77 -1.06 17.56
N ASP A 270 -2.81 -0.37 17.06
CA ASP A 270 -2.66 0.83 16.22
C ASP A 270 -2.71 2.10 17.06
N HIS A 271 -1.56 2.58 17.49
CA HIS A 271 -1.40 3.87 18.18
C HIS A 271 -1.22 5.05 17.22
N ALA A 272 -1.28 4.80 15.92
CA ALA A 272 -1.00 5.79 14.89
C ALA A 272 -2.22 6.16 14.03
N SER A 273 -3.40 5.61 14.36
CA SER A 273 -4.65 5.78 13.60
C SER A 273 -4.54 5.39 12.12
N ASN A 274 -3.68 4.43 11.79
CA ASN A 274 -3.49 3.95 10.43
C ASN A 274 -4.72 3.18 9.92
N ALA A 275 -5.38 2.38 10.78
CA ALA A 275 -6.59 1.67 10.42
C ALA A 275 -7.73 2.62 10.04
N GLN A 276 -7.86 3.75 10.74
CA GLN A 276 -8.87 4.78 10.40
C GLN A 276 -8.56 5.48 9.08
N ARG A 277 -7.29 5.52 8.68
CA ARG A 277 -6.83 6.17 7.45
C ARG A 277 -6.87 5.24 6.25
N HIS A 278 -6.48 4.00 6.42
CA HIS A 278 -6.25 3.04 5.34
C HIS A 278 -7.20 1.85 5.35
N GLY A 279 -7.99 1.68 6.39
CA GLY A 279 -8.86 0.52 6.57
C GLY A 279 -8.17 -0.69 7.20
N LEU A 280 -8.94 -1.76 7.31
CA LEU A 280 -8.52 -3.03 7.89
C LEU A 280 -7.61 -3.81 6.94
N PRO A 281 -6.82 -4.78 7.45
CA PRO A 281 -5.90 -5.58 6.62
C PRO A 281 -6.59 -6.25 5.43
N ASP A 282 -7.73 -6.88 5.66
CA ASP A 282 -8.48 -7.72 4.73
C ASP A 282 -9.58 -6.97 3.94
N GLU A 283 -9.57 -5.64 3.99
CA GLU A 283 -10.48 -4.83 3.21
C GLU A 283 -10.24 -5.03 1.71
N VAL A 284 -11.33 -5.14 0.95
CA VAL A 284 -11.26 -5.29 -0.52
C VAL A 284 -10.76 -3.99 -1.12
N ARG A 285 -9.71 -4.09 -1.92
CA ARG A 285 -9.07 -2.95 -2.60
C ARG A 285 -9.05 -3.19 -4.09
N GLU A 286 -9.37 -2.16 -4.85
CA GLU A 286 -9.21 -2.18 -6.30
C GLU A 286 -7.81 -1.70 -6.66
N TRP A 287 -7.11 -2.51 -7.46
CA TRP A 287 -5.78 -2.22 -7.93
C TRP A 287 -5.79 -1.93 -9.43
N SER A 288 -4.98 -0.95 -9.86
CA SER A 288 -4.83 -0.56 -11.26
C SER A 288 -3.36 -0.24 -11.56
N LEU A 289 -2.97 -0.46 -12.80
CA LEU A 289 -1.67 -0.04 -13.32
C LEU A 289 -1.62 1.46 -13.64
N ASP A 290 -2.76 2.17 -13.67
CA ASP A 290 -2.87 3.56 -14.15
C ASP A 290 -2.29 4.62 -13.20
N GLY A 291 -1.84 4.26 -12.01
CA GLY A 291 -1.23 5.17 -11.04
C GLY A 291 -2.15 6.26 -10.48
N LYS A 292 -3.36 6.40 -11.00
CA LYS A 292 -4.30 7.44 -10.55
C LYS A 292 -4.83 7.14 -9.18
N GLU A 293 -4.60 8.04 -8.23
CA GLU A 293 -5.44 8.09 -7.04
C GLU A 293 -6.89 8.30 -7.47
N GLN A 294 -7.75 7.34 -7.13
CA GLN A 294 -9.15 7.69 -6.97
C GLN A 294 -9.17 8.82 -5.93
N LYS A 295 -9.54 10.04 -6.36
CA LYS A 295 -9.71 11.15 -5.43
C LYS A 295 -10.68 10.67 -4.37
N LYS A 296 -10.17 10.38 -3.18
CA LYS A 296 -11.01 10.13 -2.03
C LYS A 296 -11.82 11.42 -1.82
N THR A 297 -13.06 11.44 -2.28
CA THR A 297 -14.08 12.30 -1.68
C THR A 297 -13.92 12.12 -0.18
N LYS A 298 -14.04 13.18 0.64
CA LYS A 298 -13.93 13.15 2.11
C LYS A 298 -14.57 11.87 2.63
N GLN A 299 -13.77 10.82 2.76
CA GLN A 299 -14.27 9.51 3.12
C GLN A 299 -14.37 9.49 4.64
N GLU A 300 -15.55 9.18 5.12
CA GLU A 300 -15.74 8.71 6.49
C GLU A 300 -14.71 7.61 6.77
N SER A 301 -14.17 7.56 7.97
CA SER A 301 -13.22 6.51 8.36
C SER A 301 -13.73 5.14 7.89
N PRO A 302 -12.92 4.33 7.19
CA PRO A 302 -13.36 3.04 6.66
C PRO A 302 -13.70 2.01 7.76
N CYS A 303 -13.37 2.30 9.00
CA CYS A 303 -13.63 1.47 10.17
C CYS A 303 -14.06 2.32 11.39
N LYS A 304 -14.59 1.65 12.41
CA LYS A 304 -14.97 2.24 13.67
C LYS A 304 -14.32 1.51 14.84
N MET A 305 -14.15 2.22 15.96
CA MET A 305 -13.56 1.70 17.17
C MET A 305 -14.60 1.53 18.26
N CYS A 306 -14.54 0.44 19.00
CA CYS A 306 -15.33 0.22 20.20
C CYS A 306 -14.84 1.13 21.32
N ARG A 307 -15.74 1.89 21.95
CA ARG A 307 -15.40 2.81 23.05
C ARG A 307 -15.07 2.09 24.36
N GLN A 308 -15.49 0.83 24.50
CA GLN A 308 -15.27 0.06 25.73
C GLN A 308 -13.97 -0.73 25.72
N CYS A 309 -13.67 -1.46 24.61
CA CYS A 309 -12.48 -2.33 24.54
C CYS A 309 -11.49 -1.92 23.45
N PHE A 310 -11.71 -0.80 22.75
CA PHE A 310 -10.88 -0.23 21.69
C PHE A 310 -10.69 -1.12 20.45
N ALA A 311 -11.43 -2.21 20.34
CA ALA A 311 -11.40 -3.09 19.17
C ALA A 311 -11.89 -2.35 17.92
N VAL A 312 -11.21 -2.56 16.79
CA VAL A 312 -11.53 -1.91 15.52
C VAL A 312 -12.37 -2.85 14.66
N TRP A 313 -13.45 -2.32 14.10
CA TRP A 313 -14.45 -3.06 13.34
C TRP A 313 -14.84 -2.35 12.06
N PRO A 314 -15.26 -3.10 11.01
CA PRO A 314 -15.91 -2.52 9.85
C PRO A 314 -17.16 -1.72 10.23
N LEU A 315 -17.51 -0.71 9.42
CA LEU A 315 -18.65 0.20 9.74
C LEU A 315 -19.99 -0.51 9.88
N HIS A 316 -20.22 -1.60 9.18
CA HIS A 316 -21.50 -2.35 9.19
C HIS A 316 -21.74 -3.19 10.45
N VAL A 317 -20.71 -3.45 11.26
CA VAL A 317 -20.83 -4.26 12.48
C VAL A 317 -21.63 -3.47 13.51
N LYS A 318 -22.70 -4.05 14.06
CA LYS A 318 -23.60 -3.35 15.03
C LYS A 318 -23.21 -3.59 16.48
N VAL A 319 -22.61 -4.73 16.78
CA VAL A 319 -22.23 -5.14 18.14
C VAL A 319 -20.75 -5.53 18.14
N CYS A 320 -19.99 -5.09 19.15
CA CYS A 320 -18.60 -5.47 19.30
C CYS A 320 -18.49 -6.97 19.63
N GLY A 321 -17.86 -7.74 18.75
CA GLY A 321 -17.70 -9.20 18.93
C GLY A 321 -16.78 -9.59 20.09
N TYR A 322 -16.05 -8.63 20.72
CA TYR A 322 -15.16 -8.94 21.84
C TYR A 322 -15.76 -8.62 23.20
N CYS A 323 -16.50 -7.51 23.35
CA CYS A 323 -17.05 -7.10 24.64
C CYS A 323 -18.57 -6.95 24.65
N GLY A 324 -19.26 -7.17 23.53
CA GLY A 324 -20.72 -7.07 23.44
C GLY A 324 -21.26 -5.63 23.40
N TRP A 325 -20.40 -4.60 23.37
CA TRP A 325 -20.86 -3.21 23.33
C TRP A 325 -21.56 -2.89 21.99
N GLU A 326 -22.75 -2.27 22.09
CA GLU A 326 -23.53 -1.88 20.90
C GLU A 326 -23.05 -0.53 20.36
N PHE A 327 -22.79 -0.46 19.06
CA PHE A 327 -22.43 0.77 18.40
C PHE A 327 -23.66 1.64 18.16
N GLU A 328 -23.61 2.89 18.60
CA GLU A 328 -24.64 3.87 18.29
C GLU A 328 -24.78 4.05 16.77
N VAL A 329 -25.94 3.76 16.25
CA VAL A 329 -26.30 4.08 14.87
C VAL A 329 -26.79 5.52 14.87
N LYS A 330 -25.98 6.47 14.40
CA LYS A 330 -26.49 7.81 14.10
C LYS A 330 -27.44 7.66 12.91
N PRO A 331 -28.74 7.94 13.09
CA PRO A 331 -29.61 7.99 11.93
C PRO A 331 -29.06 9.04 10.97
N ARG A 332 -28.95 8.70 9.70
CA ARG A 332 -28.72 9.71 8.66
C ARG A 332 -29.93 10.64 8.72
N GLU A 333 -29.74 11.87 9.13
CA GLU A 333 -30.69 12.92 8.84
C GLU A 333 -30.73 13.06 7.31
N VAL A 334 -31.76 12.49 6.73
CA VAL A 334 -32.10 12.76 5.36
C VAL A 334 -32.65 14.19 5.36
N GLU A 335 -31.89 15.17 4.89
CA GLU A 335 -32.45 16.48 4.59
C GLU A 335 -33.62 16.24 3.60
N GLN A 336 -34.82 16.21 4.11
CA GLN A 336 -36.03 16.28 3.29
C GLN A 336 -36.07 17.72 2.77
N LYS A 337 -35.67 17.92 1.53
CA LYS A 337 -36.05 19.11 0.79
C LYS A 337 -37.51 18.95 0.45
N GLU A 338 -38.34 19.81 0.99
CA GLU A 338 -39.72 19.97 0.51
C GLU A 338 -39.64 20.28 -0.98
N GLY A 339 -40.00 19.33 -1.80
CA GLY A 339 -40.11 19.44 -3.23
C GLY A 339 -41.46 18.83 -3.60
N GLU A 340 -42.34 19.61 -4.14
CA GLU A 340 -43.56 19.08 -4.79
C GLU A 340 -43.12 18.25 -6.01
N LEU A 341 -43.37 16.96 -5.96
CA LEU A 341 -43.31 16.10 -7.13
C LEU A 341 -44.51 16.40 -7.98
N ARG A 342 -44.31 17.14 -9.08
CA ARG A 342 -45.31 17.29 -10.13
C ARG A 342 -44.89 16.47 -11.38
N GLU A 343 -45.87 15.91 -12.04
CA GLU A 343 -45.63 15.33 -13.37
C GLU A 343 -45.15 16.43 -14.31
N MET A 344 -44.04 16.20 -14.99
CA MET A 344 -43.58 17.08 -16.05
C MET A 344 -44.50 16.90 -17.27
N THR A 345 -44.96 18.00 -17.83
CA THR A 345 -45.72 17.95 -19.09
C THR A 345 -44.83 17.43 -20.22
N GLN A 346 -45.47 16.89 -21.26
CA GLN A 346 -44.74 16.44 -22.47
C GLN A 346 -43.90 17.55 -23.10
N GLU A 347 -44.41 18.77 -23.09
CA GLU A 347 -43.71 19.95 -23.59
C GLU A 347 -42.46 20.28 -22.77
N GLU A 348 -42.50 20.16 -21.45
CA GLU A 348 -41.34 20.34 -20.56
C GLU A 348 -40.28 19.26 -20.78
N LEU A 349 -40.71 18.01 -21.01
CA LEU A 349 -39.84 16.89 -21.34
C LEU A 349 -39.16 17.08 -22.71
N GLU A 350 -39.88 17.54 -23.68
CA GLU A 350 -39.35 17.85 -25.02
C GLU A 350 -38.38 19.03 -24.98
N ALA A 351 -38.72 20.09 -24.28
CA ALA A 351 -37.82 21.23 -24.07
C ALA A 351 -36.54 20.83 -23.35
N MET A 352 -36.62 19.92 -22.37
CA MET A 352 -35.45 19.39 -21.68
C MET A 352 -34.60 18.52 -22.61
N ARG A 353 -35.19 17.64 -23.42
CA ARG A 353 -34.49 16.82 -24.43
C ARG A 353 -33.85 17.71 -25.52
N LEU A 354 -34.48 18.75 -25.96
CA LEU A 354 -33.92 19.73 -26.90
C LEU A 354 -32.69 20.42 -26.31
N ARG A 355 -32.80 20.91 -25.07
CA ARG A 355 -31.64 21.52 -24.36
C ARG A 355 -30.45 20.57 -24.18
N TYR A 356 -30.70 19.29 -23.93
CA TYR A 356 -29.65 18.27 -23.85
C TYR A 356 -29.03 18.01 -25.23
N ARG A 357 -29.84 17.91 -26.27
CA ARG A 357 -29.40 17.70 -27.65
C ARG A 357 -28.58 18.88 -28.17
N ASP A 358 -29.00 20.10 -27.91
CA ASP A 358 -28.30 21.33 -28.30
C ASP A 358 -26.94 21.43 -27.58
N ARG A 359 -26.87 21.09 -26.28
CA ARG A 359 -25.60 21.03 -25.53
C ARG A 359 -24.64 19.99 -26.10
N ALA A 360 -25.14 18.82 -26.40
CA ALA A 360 -24.33 17.73 -26.96
C ALA A 360 -23.84 18.08 -28.37
N GLN A 361 -24.69 18.70 -29.17
CA GLN A 361 -24.38 19.14 -30.54
C GLN A 361 -23.35 20.28 -30.55
N GLU A 362 -23.54 21.32 -29.73
CA GLU A 362 -22.58 22.42 -29.55
C GLU A 362 -21.23 21.94 -29.08
N GLN A 363 -21.23 21.06 -28.08
CA GLN A 363 -20.01 20.42 -27.60
C GLN A 363 -19.38 19.56 -28.71
N GLY A 364 -20.17 18.79 -29.47
CA GLY A 364 -19.67 17.95 -30.57
C GLY A 364 -19.04 18.75 -31.72
N GLN A 365 -19.58 19.92 -32.02
CA GLN A 365 -19.10 20.82 -33.10
C GLN A 365 -17.83 21.60 -32.73
N ALA A 366 -17.54 21.78 -31.45
CA ALA A 366 -16.34 22.45 -30.98
C ALA A 366 -15.09 21.61 -31.30
N ARG A 367 -14.33 21.96 -32.34
CA ARG A 367 -13.18 21.22 -32.85
C ARG A 367 -11.85 21.71 -32.28
N SER A 368 -11.81 22.71 -31.37
CA SER A 368 -10.63 23.23 -30.74
C SER A 368 -10.83 23.46 -29.25
N LEU A 369 -9.73 23.51 -28.49
CA LEU A 369 -9.77 23.87 -27.08
C LEU A 369 -10.35 25.28 -26.86
N GLU A 370 -10.06 26.22 -27.77
CA GLU A 370 -10.58 27.59 -27.67
C GLU A 370 -12.12 27.62 -27.86
N ALA A 371 -12.66 26.84 -28.79
CA ALA A 371 -14.09 26.72 -28.95
C ALA A 371 -14.79 26.14 -27.72
N LEU A 372 -14.16 25.19 -27.04
CA LEU A 372 -14.64 24.63 -25.75
C LEU A 372 -14.56 25.67 -24.63
N LYS A 373 -13.48 26.48 -24.56
CA LYS A 373 -13.37 27.58 -23.60
C LYS A 373 -14.44 28.68 -23.82
N ASP A 374 -14.82 28.88 -25.03
CA ASP A 374 -15.89 29.81 -25.36
C ASP A 374 -17.25 29.29 -24.89
N ILE A 375 -17.53 27.99 -25.07
CA ILE A 375 -18.71 27.34 -24.52
C ILE A 375 -18.71 27.38 -22.99
N GLU A 376 -17.52 27.12 -22.34
CA GLU A 376 -17.33 27.21 -20.88
C GLU A 376 -17.77 28.60 -20.37
N ARG A 377 -17.31 29.66 -21.00
CA ARG A 377 -17.67 31.06 -20.64
C ARG A 377 -19.12 31.37 -20.85
N ARG A 378 -19.67 31.08 -22.05
CA ARG A 378 -21.06 31.39 -22.40
C ARG A 378 -22.08 30.64 -21.56
N ARG A 379 -21.80 29.38 -21.18
CA ARG A 379 -22.69 28.54 -20.39
C ARG A 379 -22.43 28.56 -18.89
N GLY A 380 -21.42 29.29 -18.40
CA GLY A 380 -21.11 29.39 -16.99
C GLY A 380 -20.62 28.08 -16.38
N TYR A 381 -19.92 27.24 -17.17
CA TYR A 381 -19.35 26.00 -16.63
C TYR A 381 -18.17 26.30 -15.70
N LYS A 382 -17.86 25.36 -14.80
CA LYS A 382 -16.71 25.49 -13.88
C LYS A 382 -15.42 25.67 -14.69
N ARG A 383 -14.59 26.63 -14.27
CA ARG A 383 -13.26 26.88 -14.86
C ARG A 383 -12.46 25.58 -14.96
N GLY A 384 -11.96 25.27 -16.15
CA GLY A 384 -11.22 24.04 -16.44
C GLY A 384 -12.06 22.91 -17.05
N TRP A 385 -13.36 23.12 -17.26
CA TRP A 385 -14.22 22.14 -17.92
C TRP A 385 -13.77 21.90 -19.38
N ALA A 386 -13.39 22.94 -20.09
CA ALA A 386 -12.95 22.87 -21.50
C ALA A 386 -11.68 21.98 -21.65
N GLU A 387 -10.72 22.13 -20.76
CA GLU A 387 -9.49 21.33 -20.76
C GLU A 387 -9.76 19.86 -20.47
N ILE A 388 -10.69 19.55 -19.57
CA ILE A 388 -11.09 18.17 -19.26
C ILE A 388 -11.72 17.50 -20.48
N VAL A 389 -12.69 18.18 -21.10
CA VAL A 389 -13.37 17.66 -22.30
C VAL A 389 -12.38 17.47 -23.46
N TRP A 390 -11.46 18.41 -23.65
CA TRP A 390 -10.44 18.34 -24.70
C TRP A 390 -9.49 17.15 -24.49
N LYS A 391 -9.00 16.94 -23.28
CA LYS A 391 -8.15 15.79 -22.93
C LYS A 391 -8.87 14.46 -23.16
N GLN A 392 -10.13 14.36 -22.77
CA GLN A 392 -10.92 13.13 -22.97
C GLN A 392 -11.10 12.80 -24.47
N ARG A 393 -11.20 13.80 -25.35
CA ARG A 393 -11.26 13.59 -26.80
C ARG A 393 -9.94 13.12 -27.39
N GLN A 394 -8.82 13.69 -26.96
CA GLN A 394 -7.52 13.26 -27.42
C GLN A 394 -7.22 11.80 -27.04
N HIS A 395 -7.59 11.39 -25.82
CA HIS A 395 -7.49 10.00 -25.39
C HIS A 395 -8.37 9.04 -26.21
N LYS A 396 -9.58 9.45 -26.57
CA LYS A 396 -10.45 8.62 -27.42
C LYS A 396 -9.92 8.51 -28.85
N GLN A 397 -9.32 9.54 -29.39
CA GLN A 397 -8.71 9.50 -30.73
C GLN A 397 -7.48 8.61 -30.77
N SER A 398 -6.59 8.66 -29.75
CA SER A 398 -5.44 7.76 -29.66
C SER A 398 -5.85 6.29 -29.51
N ALA A 399 -6.87 6.00 -28.69
CA ALA A 399 -7.40 4.65 -28.52
C ALA A 399 -8.06 4.10 -29.80
N PHE A 400 -8.69 4.94 -30.59
CA PHE A 400 -9.29 4.54 -31.87
C PHE A 400 -8.22 4.27 -32.94
N THR A 401 -7.16 5.07 -32.99
CA THR A 401 -6.04 4.87 -33.93
C THR A 401 -5.29 3.57 -33.62
N THR A 402 -5.11 3.23 -32.35
CA THR A 402 -4.47 1.98 -31.91
C THR A 402 -5.32 0.76 -32.26
N ARG A 403 -6.66 0.85 -32.14
CA ARG A 403 -7.59 -0.23 -32.47
C ARG A 403 -7.65 -0.50 -33.96
N THR A 404 -7.63 0.53 -34.80
CA THR A 404 -7.63 0.40 -36.26
C THR A 404 -6.32 -0.20 -36.78
N TYR A 405 -5.20 0.01 -36.07
CA TYR A 405 -3.91 -0.59 -36.43
C TYR A 405 -3.83 -2.08 -36.08
N LEU A 406 -4.55 -2.54 -35.05
CA LEU A 406 -4.61 -3.94 -34.64
C LEU A 406 -5.63 -4.76 -35.49
N ASP A 407 -6.73 -4.17 -35.89
CA ASP A 407 -7.76 -4.82 -36.75
C ASP A 407 -7.30 -4.96 -38.23
N GLY A 408 -6.26 -4.23 -38.65
CA GLY A 408 -5.73 -4.28 -40.01
C GLY A 408 -4.77 -5.44 -40.33
N ARG A 409 -4.40 -6.27 -39.36
CA ARG A 409 -3.38 -7.34 -39.55
C ARG A 409 -3.89 -8.78 -39.49
N TYR A 410 -5.20 -9.00 -39.44
CA TYR A 410 -5.70 -10.37 -39.49
C TYR A 410 -6.74 -10.51 -40.60
N ARG A 411 -6.27 -10.91 -41.82
CA ARG A 411 -7.08 -11.61 -42.82
C ARG A 411 -6.62 -13.07 -42.80
N PRO A 412 -7.47 -14.03 -42.43
CA PRO A 412 -7.14 -15.44 -42.64
C PRO A 412 -7.45 -15.83 -44.09
N GLY A 413 -6.49 -16.41 -44.77
CA GLY A 413 -6.70 -17.41 -45.79
C GLY A 413 -7.03 -16.92 -47.20
N GLN A 414 -6.09 -16.89 -48.06
CA GLN A 414 -6.09 -17.67 -49.33
C GLN A 414 -4.79 -18.41 -49.48
#